data_f48f36c5f89ab546a4ea5296c2cb1ac5
#
_entry.id   f48f36c5f89ab546a4ea5296c2cb1ac5
#
_cell.length_a   1.000
_cell.length_b   1.000
_cell.length_c   1.000
_cell.angle_alpha   90.00
_cell.angle_beta   90.00
_cell.angle_gamma   90.00
#
_symmetry.space_group_name_H-M   'P 1'
#
loop_
_entity.id
_entity.type
_entity.pdbx_description
1 polymer ?
#
loop_
_entity_poly.entity_id
_entity_poly.type
_entity_poly.pdbx_seq_one_letter_code
_entity_poly.pdbx_strand_id
1 'polypeptide(L)'
;MEYVIQELKKQGIDEIIFAVGYKGSMVEEYFGDGSMFGITASYAYEEELLGTAGAIKNAARFMTGEQVFVLNADPFYRIDYSRFPKLCEEKQLDMALVLREVPDITRYGEATLTDGILTGFNEKSAEKRPGTINGGIYLLSKDLIQDIPAVFSVSLDPYVVFFSN
;
A
#
# COMPACT_ATOMS: atom_id res chain seq x y z
N MET A 1 -4.03 -7.69 -11.49
CA MET A 1 -2.63 -7.74 -11.04
C MET A 1 -1.64 -7.40 -12.16
N GLU A 2 -1.64 -8.03 -13.35
CA GLU A 2 -0.71 -7.71 -14.46
C GLU A 2 -0.68 -6.23 -14.86
N TYR A 3 -1.86 -5.58 -14.99
CA TYR A 3 -1.93 -4.15 -15.32
C TYR A 3 -1.21 -3.26 -14.28
N VAL A 4 -1.30 -3.63 -13.00
CA VAL A 4 -0.59 -2.93 -11.92
C VAL A 4 0.91 -3.07 -12.12
N ILE A 5 1.39 -4.30 -12.33
CA ILE A 5 2.82 -4.60 -12.57
C ILE A 5 3.36 -3.84 -13.79
N GLN A 6 2.61 -3.85 -14.90
CA GLN A 6 3.00 -3.11 -16.10
C GLN A 6 3.10 -1.60 -15.86
N GLU A 7 2.23 -1.03 -15.04
CA GLU A 7 2.28 0.40 -14.71
C GLU A 7 3.44 0.73 -13.77
N LEU A 8 3.70 -0.10 -12.76
CA LEU A 8 4.87 0.02 -11.89
C LEU A 8 6.17 -0.04 -12.68
N LYS A 9 6.29 -1.03 -13.56
CA LYS A 9 7.47 -1.21 -14.42
C LYS A 9 7.74 0.01 -15.33
N LYS A 10 6.71 0.63 -15.93
CA LYS A 10 6.87 1.85 -16.73
C LYS A 10 7.50 3.00 -15.94
N GLN A 11 7.36 2.98 -14.63
CA GLN A 11 7.87 3.99 -13.72
C GLN A 11 9.16 3.56 -13.00
N GLY A 12 9.78 2.45 -13.46
CA GLY A 12 11.06 1.98 -12.94
C GLY A 12 10.96 1.16 -11.65
N ILE A 13 9.76 0.70 -11.29
CA ILE A 13 9.53 -0.20 -10.15
C ILE A 13 9.39 -1.62 -10.70
N ASP A 14 10.45 -2.41 -10.59
CA ASP A 14 10.57 -3.75 -11.17
C ASP A 14 10.89 -4.86 -10.15
N GLU A 15 11.18 -4.51 -8.90
CA GLU A 15 11.23 -5.47 -7.80
C GLU A 15 9.86 -5.57 -7.13
N ILE A 16 9.23 -6.75 -7.21
CA ILE A 16 7.87 -6.98 -6.70
C ILE A 16 7.88 -8.07 -5.63
N ILE A 17 7.37 -7.75 -4.46
CA ILE A 17 7.17 -8.71 -3.38
C ILE A 17 5.67 -9.04 -3.29
N PHE A 18 5.30 -10.26 -3.58
CA PHE A 18 3.93 -10.74 -3.43
C PHE A 18 3.71 -11.24 -2.01
N ALA A 19 2.93 -10.50 -1.22
CA ALA A 19 2.42 -10.99 0.06
C ALA A 19 1.22 -11.91 -0.25
N VAL A 20 1.38 -13.21 -0.03
CA VAL A 20 0.43 -14.24 -0.45
C VAL A 20 0.03 -15.16 0.70
N GLY A 21 -1.24 -15.46 0.77
CA GLY A 21 -1.82 -16.43 1.70
C GLY A 21 -2.55 -17.55 0.94
N TYR A 22 -3.87 -17.64 1.13
CA TYR A 22 -4.69 -18.64 0.46
C TYR A 22 -4.51 -18.62 -1.06
N LYS A 23 -4.18 -19.78 -1.65
CA LYS A 23 -3.84 -19.95 -3.08
C LYS A 23 -2.61 -19.15 -3.56
N GLY A 24 -1.70 -18.80 -2.66
CA GLY A 24 -0.46 -18.11 -3.02
C GLY A 24 0.37 -18.86 -4.06
N SER A 25 0.37 -20.20 -4.03
CA SER A 25 1.06 -21.04 -5.02
C SER A 25 0.58 -20.81 -6.47
N MET A 26 -0.70 -20.44 -6.67
CA MET A 26 -1.20 -20.12 -8.02
C MET A 26 -0.63 -18.78 -8.52
N VAL A 27 -0.36 -17.83 -7.62
CA VAL A 27 0.28 -16.55 -7.97
C VAL A 27 1.74 -16.81 -8.33
N GLU A 28 2.44 -17.61 -7.53
CA GLU A 28 3.84 -17.98 -7.78
C GLU A 28 3.98 -18.80 -9.07
N GLU A 29 3.09 -19.76 -9.32
CA GLU A 29 3.08 -20.54 -10.57
C GLU A 29 2.88 -19.64 -11.80
N TYR A 30 2.03 -18.61 -11.68
CA TYR A 30 1.72 -17.69 -12.77
C TYR A 30 2.86 -16.72 -13.07
N PHE A 31 3.44 -16.10 -12.05
CA PHE A 31 4.48 -15.06 -12.23
C PHE A 31 5.90 -15.61 -12.23
N GLY A 32 6.13 -16.81 -11.65
CA GLY A 32 7.45 -17.43 -11.54
C GLY A 32 8.47 -16.52 -10.86
N ASP A 33 9.66 -16.42 -11.43
CA ASP A 33 10.70 -15.47 -11.00
C ASP A 33 10.45 -14.01 -11.45
N GLY A 34 9.36 -13.77 -12.20
CA GLY A 34 9.00 -12.48 -12.75
C GLY A 34 9.62 -12.13 -14.10
N SER A 35 10.60 -12.91 -14.59
CA SER A 35 11.38 -12.61 -15.79
C SER A 35 10.52 -12.44 -17.05
N MET A 36 9.47 -13.26 -17.21
CA MET A 36 8.51 -13.14 -18.31
C MET A 36 7.74 -11.81 -18.33
N PHE A 37 7.60 -11.19 -17.18
CA PHE A 37 6.94 -9.88 -17.03
C PHE A 37 7.96 -8.74 -16.95
N GLY A 38 9.27 -9.07 -16.95
CA GLY A 38 10.39 -8.14 -16.86
C GLY A 38 10.46 -7.47 -15.48
N ILE A 39 10.19 -8.21 -14.44
CA ILE A 39 10.31 -7.85 -13.03
C ILE A 39 11.15 -8.92 -12.32
N THR A 40 11.55 -8.62 -11.09
CA THR A 40 12.06 -9.61 -10.13
C THR A 40 10.97 -9.89 -9.10
N ALA A 41 10.51 -11.13 -9.01
CA ALA A 41 9.43 -11.53 -8.12
C ALA A 41 9.96 -12.25 -6.88
N SER A 42 9.47 -11.86 -5.70
CA SER A 42 9.66 -12.56 -4.43
C SER A 42 8.30 -12.86 -3.80
N TYR A 43 8.22 -13.92 -2.99
CA TYR A 43 6.95 -14.38 -2.40
C TYR A 43 7.06 -14.47 -0.90
N ALA A 44 6.28 -13.65 -0.21
CA ALA A 44 6.14 -13.66 1.25
C ALA A 44 4.87 -14.42 1.62
N TYR A 45 5.01 -15.71 1.92
CA TYR A 45 3.91 -16.57 2.33
C TYR A 45 3.49 -16.28 3.77
N GLU A 46 2.17 -16.22 3.98
CA GLU A 46 1.54 -16.19 5.30
C GLU A 46 1.06 -17.61 5.64
N GLU A 47 1.58 -18.18 6.74
CA GLU A 47 1.11 -19.47 7.26
C GLU A 47 -0.22 -19.30 8.02
N GLU A 48 -0.41 -18.15 8.65
CA GLU A 48 -1.62 -17.73 9.35
C GLU A 48 -2.00 -16.31 8.88
N LEU A 49 -3.27 -15.92 9.07
CA LEU A 49 -3.74 -14.58 8.72
C LEU A 49 -3.08 -13.53 9.61
N LEU A 50 -2.13 -12.81 9.06
CA LEU A 50 -1.37 -11.77 9.77
C LEU A 50 -2.06 -10.40 9.74
N GLY A 51 -3.09 -10.23 8.90
CA GLY A 51 -3.67 -8.93 8.58
C GLY A 51 -2.72 -8.06 7.75
N THR A 52 -3.18 -6.88 7.30
CA THR A 52 -2.42 -6.05 6.36
C THR A 52 -1.04 -5.67 6.90
N ALA A 53 -0.95 -5.20 8.13
CA ALA A 53 0.31 -4.76 8.72
C ALA A 53 1.29 -5.93 8.96
N GLY A 54 0.78 -7.09 9.41
CA GLY A 54 1.59 -8.29 9.58
C GLY A 54 2.11 -8.85 8.25
N ALA A 55 1.30 -8.80 7.19
CA ALA A 55 1.71 -9.17 5.83
C ALA A 55 2.85 -8.27 5.33
N ILE A 56 2.74 -6.96 5.53
CA ILE A 56 3.79 -5.99 5.19
C ILE A 56 5.08 -6.31 5.96
N LYS A 57 4.99 -6.52 7.26
CA LYS A 57 6.14 -6.87 8.10
C LYS A 57 6.78 -8.19 7.66
N ASN A 58 5.99 -9.19 7.35
CA ASN A 58 6.48 -10.48 6.84
C ASN A 58 7.19 -10.32 5.48
N ALA A 59 6.67 -9.46 4.59
CA ALA A 59 7.26 -9.17 3.29
C ALA A 59 8.56 -8.36 3.40
N ALA A 60 8.75 -7.59 4.48
CA ALA A 60 9.90 -6.70 4.65
C ALA A 60 11.27 -7.41 4.60
N ARG A 61 11.34 -8.72 4.88
CA ARG A 61 12.56 -9.53 4.75
C ARG A 61 13.12 -9.59 3.32
N PHE A 62 12.30 -9.30 2.33
CA PHE A 62 12.69 -9.25 0.92
C PHE A 62 13.02 -7.85 0.43
N MET A 63 12.84 -6.81 1.26
CA MET A 63 13.12 -5.43 0.87
C MET A 63 14.62 -5.21 0.70
N THR A 64 15.00 -4.63 -0.43
CA THR A 64 16.38 -4.25 -0.76
C THR A 64 16.66 -2.79 -0.45
N GLY A 65 15.65 -1.91 -0.50
CA GLY A 65 15.73 -0.46 -0.29
C GLY A 65 15.24 0.00 1.08
N GLU A 66 15.35 1.32 1.30
CA GLU A 66 14.91 1.99 2.53
C GLU A 66 13.41 2.34 2.53
N GLN A 67 12.76 2.29 1.38
CA GLN A 67 11.33 2.55 1.21
C GLN A 67 10.71 1.49 0.32
N VAL A 68 9.42 1.20 0.54
CA VAL A 68 8.65 0.27 -0.28
C VAL A 68 7.26 0.82 -0.56
N PHE A 69 6.80 0.63 -1.80
CA PHE A 69 5.39 0.83 -2.13
C PHE A 69 4.59 -0.41 -1.75
N VAL A 70 3.51 -0.20 -1.02
CA VAL A 70 2.51 -1.24 -0.69
C VAL A 70 1.24 -0.93 -1.44
N LEU A 71 0.75 -1.90 -2.20
CA LEU A 71 -0.45 -1.77 -3.01
C LEU A 71 -1.43 -2.90 -2.68
N ASN A 72 -2.70 -2.53 -2.51
CA ASN A 72 -3.76 -3.53 -2.56
C ASN A 72 -3.90 -4.06 -3.99
N ALA A 73 -4.15 -5.35 -4.16
CA ALA A 73 -4.16 -6.00 -5.48
C ALA A 73 -5.37 -5.64 -6.37
N ASP A 74 -6.43 -5.10 -5.78
CA ASP A 74 -7.73 -4.86 -6.41
C ASP A 74 -7.97 -3.44 -6.94
N PRO A 75 -7.54 -2.33 -6.31
CA PRO A 75 -7.65 -1.02 -6.92
C PRO A 75 -6.52 -0.80 -7.94
N PHE A 76 -6.89 -0.28 -9.10
CA PHE A 76 -5.92 0.19 -10.10
C PHE A 76 -6.09 1.69 -10.31
N TYR A 77 -5.03 2.44 -10.00
CA TYR A 77 -4.94 3.88 -10.26
C TYR A 77 -3.68 4.19 -11.04
N ARG A 78 -3.79 5.12 -12.00
CA ARG A 78 -2.61 5.71 -12.63
C ARG A 78 -2.16 6.90 -11.81
N ILE A 79 -1.06 6.74 -11.13
CA ILE A 79 -0.44 7.78 -10.31
C ILE A 79 1.03 7.92 -10.68
N ASP A 80 1.63 9.05 -10.37
CA ASP A 80 3.06 9.29 -10.49
C ASP A 80 3.75 8.87 -9.19
N TYR A 81 4.30 7.65 -9.18
CA TYR A 81 4.99 7.10 -8.01
C TYR A 81 6.22 7.91 -7.61
N SER A 82 6.89 8.61 -8.54
CA SER A 82 8.10 9.38 -8.27
C SER A 82 7.88 10.58 -7.32
N ARG A 83 6.64 11.00 -7.14
CA ARG A 83 6.26 12.10 -6.25
C ARG A 83 6.34 11.74 -4.77
N PHE A 84 6.12 10.46 -4.42
CA PHE A 84 6.01 10.02 -3.03
C PHE A 84 7.33 10.14 -2.26
N PRO A 85 8.47 9.58 -2.74
CA PRO A 85 9.75 9.71 -2.05
C PRO A 85 10.14 11.17 -1.81
N LYS A 86 9.95 12.03 -2.83
CA LYS A 86 10.24 13.47 -2.72
C LYS A 86 9.42 14.14 -1.63
N LEU A 87 8.12 13.81 -1.57
CA LEU A 87 7.24 14.37 -0.55
C LEU A 87 7.62 13.90 0.85
N CYS A 88 7.92 12.61 1.01
CA CYS A 88 8.36 12.07 2.30
C CYS A 88 9.65 12.77 2.75
N GLU A 89 10.61 12.98 1.86
CA GLU A 89 11.86 13.69 2.14
C GLU A 89 11.59 15.16 2.53
N GLU A 90 10.85 15.91 1.70
CA GLU A 90 10.54 17.33 1.94
C GLU A 90 9.79 17.58 3.24
N LYS A 91 8.90 16.66 3.62
CA LYS A 91 8.04 16.77 4.81
C LYS A 91 8.55 16.00 6.02
N GLN A 92 9.67 15.26 5.87
CA GLN A 92 10.23 14.38 6.91
C GLN A 92 9.20 13.36 7.41
N LEU A 93 8.62 12.58 6.48
CA LEU A 93 7.55 11.63 6.72
C LEU A 93 8.02 10.21 6.47
N ASP A 94 7.66 9.30 7.35
CA ASP A 94 7.92 7.85 7.22
C ASP A 94 6.89 7.14 6.33
N MET A 95 5.78 7.81 6.03
CA MET A 95 4.70 7.24 5.24
C MET A 95 4.00 8.30 4.38
N ALA A 96 3.60 7.91 3.17
CA ALA A 96 2.63 8.61 2.35
C ALA A 96 1.58 7.63 1.82
N LEU A 97 0.35 8.08 1.60
CA LEU A 97 -0.70 7.24 1.04
C LEU A 97 -1.55 7.98 0.01
N VAL A 98 -2.15 7.23 -0.89
CA VAL A 98 -3.13 7.74 -1.85
C VAL A 98 -4.50 7.82 -1.18
N LEU A 99 -5.11 8.99 -1.28
CA LEU A 99 -6.52 9.16 -0.97
C LEU A 99 -7.35 9.26 -2.24
N ARG A 100 -8.61 8.87 -2.14
CA ARG A 100 -9.57 8.93 -3.22
C ARG A 100 -10.87 9.58 -2.75
N GLU A 101 -11.38 10.51 -3.54
CA GLU A 101 -12.74 10.99 -3.37
C GLU A 101 -13.73 10.00 -3.98
N VAL A 102 -14.80 9.72 -3.25
CA VAL A 102 -15.90 8.86 -3.70
C VAL A 102 -17.23 9.58 -3.50
N PRO A 103 -18.22 9.37 -4.38
CA PRO A 103 -19.54 9.99 -4.24
C PRO A 103 -20.38 9.41 -3.09
N ASP A 104 -19.97 8.26 -2.55
CA ASP A 104 -20.71 7.51 -1.52
C ASP A 104 -19.75 6.78 -0.59
N ILE A 105 -19.67 7.22 0.67
CA ILE A 105 -18.77 6.66 1.69
C ILE A 105 -19.39 5.52 2.51
N THR A 106 -20.65 5.15 2.30
CA THR A 106 -21.35 4.15 3.13
C THR A 106 -20.63 2.81 3.24
N ARG A 107 -19.77 2.48 2.28
CA ARG A 107 -19.02 1.21 2.21
C ARG A 107 -17.60 1.30 2.75
N TYR A 108 -17.11 2.49 3.09
CA TYR A 108 -15.70 2.77 3.38
C TYR A 108 -15.55 3.54 4.70
N GLY A 109 -14.37 3.44 5.31
CA GLY A 109 -13.94 4.39 6.34
C GLY A 109 -13.52 5.70 5.68
N GLU A 110 -13.95 6.83 6.27
CA GLU A 110 -13.62 8.17 5.76
C GLU A 110 -12.30 8.65 6.36
N ALA A 111 -11.40 9.12 5.52
CA ALA A 111 -10.15 9.75 5.93
C ALA A 111 -10.41 11.17 6.45
N THR A 112 -9.87 11.48 7.63
CA THR A 112 -9.91 12.82 8.21
C THR A 112 -8.56 13.50 8.04
N LEU A 113 -8.57 14.73 7.52
CA LEU A 113 -7.39 15.51 7.21
C LEU A 113 -7.36 16.82 8.00
N THR A 114 -6.17 17.20 8.45
CA THR A 114 -5.88 18.53 8.96
C THR A 114 -4.63 19.06 8.28
N ASP A 115 -4.73 20.16 7.57
CA ASP A 115 -3.63 20.79 6.83
C ASP A 115 -2.91 19.83 5.85
N GLY A 116 -3.67 18.92 5.22
CA GLY A 116 -3.15 17.91 4.29
C GLY A 116 -2.46 16.72 4.98
N ILE A 117 -2.54 16.62 6.30
CA ILE A 117 -2.04 15.50 7.08
C ILE A 117 -3.22 14.63 7.52
N LEU A 118 -3.11 13.32 7.36
CA LEU A 118 -4.11 12.38 7.87
C LEU A 118 -4.07 12.37 9.39
N THR A 119 -5.21 12.64 10.00
CA THR A 119 -5.37 12.61 11.45
C THR A 119 -6.17 11.40 11.94
N GLY A 120 -6.73 10.62 11.01
CA GLY A 120 -7.44 9.41 11.36
C GLY A 120 -8.38 8.90 10.26
N PHE A 121 -9.03 7.79 10.54
CA PHE A 121 -10.13 7.25 9.76
C PHE A 121 -11.37 7.14 10.64
N ASN A 122 -12.49 7.68 10.16
CA ASN A 122 -13.78 7.50 10.80
C ASN A 122 -14.36 6.13 10.40
N GLU A 123 -15.14 5.54 11.29
CA GLU A 123 -15.94 4.36 10.99
C GLU A 123 -16.91 4.62 9.82
N LYS A 124 -17.37 3.53 9.19
CA LYS A 124 -18.32 3.61 8.08
C LYS A 124 -19.57 4.38 8.49
N SER A 125 -19.92 5.37 7.68
CA SER A 125 -21.14 6.14 7.87
C SER A 125 -22.32 5.41 7.23
N ALA A 126 -23.49 5.45 7.87
CA ALA A 126 -24.75 5.02 7.26
C ALA A 126 -25.32 6.09 6.29
N GLU A 127 -24.79 7.31 6.36
CA GLU A 127 -25.24 8.42 5.53
C GLU A 127 -24.57 8.41 4.15
N LYS A 128 -25.38 8.41 3.11
CA LYS A 128 -24.91 8.48 1.73
C LYS A 128 -24.48 9.91 1.39
N ARG A 129 -23.17 10.12 1.33
CA ARG A 129 -22.59 11.42 0.96
C ARG A 129 -21.20 11.23 0.33
N PRO A 130 -20.70 12.23 -0.40
CA PRO A 130 -19.32 12.24 -0.84
C PRO A 130 -18.35 12.28 0.34
N GLY A 131 -17.15 11.74 0.13
CA GLY A 131 -16.07 11.81 1.10
C GLY A 131 -14.78 11.22 0.58
N THR A 132 -13.73 11.31 1.37
CA THR A 132 -12.38 10.88 1.02
C THR A 132 -12.06 9.57 1.72
N ILE A 133 -11.56 8.59 0.97
CA ILE A 133 -11.25 7.24 1.47
C ILE A 133 -9.80 6.87 1.18
N ASN A 134 -9.32 5.83 1.86
CA ASN A 134 -8.05 5.21 1.59
C ASN A 134 -8.04 4.60 0.17
N GLY A 135 -7.09 4.99 -0.67
CA GLY A 135 -6.91 4.49 -2.03
C GLY A 135 -6.15 3.18 -2.12
N GLY A 136 -5.60 2.67 -1.01
CA GLY A 136 -4.93 1.37 -0.97
C GLY A 136 -3.53 1.34 -1.61
N ILE A 137 -2.88 2.49 -1.74
CA ILE A 137 -1.49 2.63 -2.18
C ILE A 137 -0.73 3.44 -1.14
N TYR A 138 0.40 2.91 -0.68
CA TYR A 138 1.22 3.51 0.37
C TYR A 138 2.69 3.50 -0.04
N LEU A 139 3.45 4.52 0.38
CA LEU A 139 4.90 4.44 0.50
C LEU A 139 5.23 4.37 1.98
N LEU A 140 6.03 3.40 2.40
CA LEU A 140 6.45 3.20 3.79
C LEU A 140 7.96 3.18 3.88
N SER A 141 8.52 3.79 4.93
CA SER A 141 9.93 3.61 5.28
C SER A 141 10.17 2.24 5.92
N LYS A 142 11.38 1.74 5.77
CA LYS A 142 11.80 0.48 6.38
C LYS A 142 11.76 0.54 7.91
N ASP A 143 12.13 1.67 8.47
CA ASP A 143 12.11 1.89 9.92
C ASP A 143 10.69 1.81 10.47
N LEU A 144 9.73 2.48 9.81
CA LEU A 144 8.32 2.38 10.18
C LEU A 144 7.82 0.92 10.15
N ILE A 145 8.22 0.15 9.13
CA ILE A 145 7.80 -1.26 9.02
C ILE A 145 8.41 -2.10 10.15
N GLN A 146 9.64 -1.82 10.57
CA GLN A 146 10.27 -2.54 11.69
C GLN A 146 9.53 -2.31 13.00
N ASP A 147 8.99 -1.11 13.21
CA ASP A 147 8.24 -0.72 14.39
C ASP A 147 6.81 -1.28 14.43
N ILE A 148 6.30 -1.84 13.31
CA ILE A 148 4.99 -2.51 13.30
C ILE A 148 5.03 -3.71 14.28
N PRO A 149 4.12 -3.80 15.27
CA PRO A 149 4.01 -4.97 16.14
C PRO A 149 3.72 -6.24 15.35
N ALA A 150 4.20 -7.40 15.82
CA ALA A 150 4.07 -8.68 15.12
C ALA A 150 2.60 -9.14 14.93
N VAL A 151 1.66 -8.61 15.72
CA VAL A 151 0.22 -8.87 15.61
C VAL A 151 -0.48 -7.51 15.62
N PHE A 152 -1.04 -7.10 14.49
CA PHE A 152 -1.75 -5.83 14.38
C PHE A 152 -2.98 -5.95 13.50
N SER A 153 -4.15 -5.77 14.08
CA SER A 153 -5.37 -5.43 13.35
C SER A 153 -5.41 -3.91 13.22
N VAL A 154 -5.45 -3.42 12.00
CA VAL A 154 -5.13 -2.05 11.61
C VAL A 154 -5.99 -0.99 12.29
N SER A 155 -5.35 -0.10 13.05
CA SER A 155 -5.51 1.33 12.85
C SER A 155 -4.10 1.89 12.68
N LEU A 156 -3.75 2.34 11.50
CA LEU A 156 -2.49 3.04 11.24
C LEU A 156 -2.61 4.43 11.86
N ASP A 157 -2.07 4.63 13.05
CA ASP A 157 -1.87 5.93 13.67
C ASP A 157 -0.54 6.54 13.21
N PRO A 158 -0.44 7.84 13.26
CA PRO A 158 -0.80 8.78 12.21
C PRO A 158 0.42 9.55 11.69
N TYR A 159 0.91 9.32 10.51
CA TYR A 159 1.68 10.33 9.75
C TYR A 159 1.52 10.08 8.25
N VAL A 160 0.53 10.72 7.65
CA VAL A 160 0.20 10.48 6.24
C VAL A 160 -0.01 11.78 5.51
N VAL A 161 0.64 11.94 4.36
CA VAL A 161 0.49 13.11 3.48
C VAL A 161 -0.08 12.69 2.13
N PHE A 162 -0.92 13.53 1.58
CA PHE A 162 -1.84 13.23 0.49
C PHE A 162 -1.49 13.85 -0.83
N PHE A 163 -1.89 13.14 -1.92
CA PHE A 163 -2.15 13.72 -3.22
C PHE A 163 -3.62 13.55 -3.58
N SER A 164 -4.34 14.64 -3.81
CA SER A 164 -5.53 14.65 -4.64
C SER A 164 -5.11 14.93 -6.08
N ASN A 165 -5.72 14.23 -7.05
CA ASN A 165 -5.70 14.67 -8.44
C ASN A 165 -6.59 15.88 -8.62
#